data_c1f07cd80e739b60f5362ab80e7129ae
#
_entry.id   c1f07cd80e739b60f5362ab80e7129ae
#
_cell.length_a   1.000
_cell.length_b   1.000
_cell.length_c   1.000
_cell.angle_alpha   90.00
_cell.angle_beta   90.00
_cell.angle_gamma   90.00
#
_symmetry.space_group_name_H-M   'P 1'
#
loop_
_entity.id
_entity.type
_entity.pdbx_description
1 polymer ?
#
loop_
_entity_poly.entity_id
_entity_poly.type
_entity_poly.pdbx_seq_one_letter_code
_entity_poly.pdbx_strand_id
1 'polypeptide(L)'
;MLARAIHCIYYMYMKKVLLFLLGVLVLIGGGVWYLLQPKNLGISYTPSDLASIYKKVNVSFEPLPAGTPPGKSLIVSGSHPIDQTFSSAELTAAIDNRHSEYAYFPFRQVQIRVNADGSVEGSATVNYSDAVRYLVALGVSSEDIAEGAKKFNIPNANLPVYLKVSGSVANNASSITVHQAQIARINIPENLVNTYGPALNGLIDSIIQSRQPSYNIQKLNV
;
A
#
# COMPACT_ATOMS: atom_id res chain seq x y z
N MET A 1 -59.25 3.03 -30.48
CA MET A 1 -58.16 2.08 -30.76
C MET A 1 -56.77 2.74 -30.79
N LEU A 2 -56.59 3.93 -31.39
CA LEU A 2 -55.28 4.63 -31.51
C LEU A 2 -54.59 4.90 -30.16
N ALA A 3 -55.29 5.33 -29.12
CA ALA A 3 -54.72 5.70 -27.82
C ALA A 3 -54.08 4.49 -27.09
N ARG A 4 -54.60 3.27 -27.23
CA ARG A 4 -54.03 2.05 -26.66
C ARG A 4 -52.73 1.62 -27.36
N ALA A 5 -52.65 1.81 -28.69
CA ALA A 5 -51.42 1.49 -29.43
C ALA A 5 -50.26 2.43 -29.08
N ILE A 6 -50.54 3.73 -28.92
CA ILE A 6 -49.54 4.72 -28.51
C ILE A 6 -49.03 4.43 -27.09
N HIS A 7 -49.89 4.05 -26.15
CA HIS A 7 -49.50 3.72 -24.79
C HIS A 7 -48.62 2.45 -24.73
N CYS A 8 -48.90 1.45 -25.55
CA CYS A 8 -48.09 0.22 -25.64
C CYS A 8 -46.68 0.46 -26.20
N ILE A 9 -46.57 1.32 -27.23
CA ILE A 9 -45.29 1.72 -27.83
C ILE A 9 -44.46 2.51 -26.85
N TYR A 10 -45.05 3.48 -26.13
CA TYR A 10 -44.35 4.28 -25.10
C TYR A 10 -43.83 3.43 -23.95
N TYR A 11 -44.62 2.47 -23.48
CA TYR A 11 -44.24 1.56 -22.42
C TYR A 11 -43.08 0.60 -22.84
N MET A 12 -43.07 0.18 -24.08
CA MET A 12 -42.00 -0.68 -24.64
C MET A 12 -40.70 0.10 -24.81
N TYR A 13 -40.77 1.38 -25.21
CA TYR A 13 -39.60 2.28 -25.29
C TYR A 13 -39.02 2.58 -23.88
N MET A 14 -39.88 2.89 -22.92
CA MET A 14 -39.46 3.14 -21.54
C MET A 14 -38.75 1.95 -20.93
N LYS A 15 -39.24 0.72 -21.16
CA LYS A 15 -38.53 -0.51 -20.68
C LYS A 15 -37.13 -0.66 -21.29
N LYS A 16 -36.98 -0.39 -22.60
CA LYS A 16 -35.67 -0.47 -23.27
C LYS A 16 -34.71 0.60 -22.75
N VAL A 17 -35.16 1.82 -22.53
CA VAL A 17 -34.39 2.92 -21.94
C VAL A 17 -33.96 2.56 -20.50
N LEU A 18 -34.90 2.02 -19.71
CA LEU A 18 -34.60 1.62 -18.32
C LEU A 18 -33.55 0.49 -18.26
N LEU A 19 -33.68 -0.52 -19.13
CA LEU A 19 -32.70 -1.61 -19.24
C LEU A 19 -31.33 -1.11 -19.69
N PHE A 20 -31.29 -0.16 -20.63
CA PHE A 20 -30.03 0.48 -21.06
C PHE A 20 -29.38 1.25 -19.92
N LEU A 21 -30.13 2.08 -19.18
CA LEU A 21 -29.64 2.82 -18.02
C LEU A 21 -29.16 1.88 -16.92
N LEU A 22 -29.88 0.78 -16.66
CA LEU A 22 -29.46 -0.23 -15.70
C LEU A 22 -28.12 -0.88 -16.14
N GLY A 23 -27.99 -1.21 -17.43
CA GLY A 23 -26.74 -1.74 -17.99
C GLY A 23 -25.56 -0.78 -17.82
N VAL A 24 -25.77 0.51 -18.09
CA VAL A 24 -24.75 1.57 -17.88
C VAL A 24 -24.37 1.70 -16.40
N LEU A 25 -25.34 1.66 -15.48
CA LEU A 25 -25.07 1.71 -14.04
C LEU A 25 -24.27 0.50 -13.57
N VAL A 26 -24.57 -0.69 -14.07
CA VAL A 26 -23.82 -1.92 -13.76
C VAL A 26 -22.38 -1.82 -14.28
N LEU A 27 -22.18 -1.31 -15.50
CA LEU A 27 -20.84 -1.12 -16.06
C LEU A 27 -20.02 -0.09 -15.29
N ILE A 28 -20.62 1.04 -14.93
CA ILE A 28 -19.96 2.07 -14.10
C ILE A 28 -19.63 1.50 -12.72
N GLY A 29 -20.61 0.88 -12.04
CA GLY A 29 -20.40 0.28 -10.72
C GLY A 29 -19.34 -0.81 -10.72
N GLY A 30 -19.37 -1.69 -11.72
CA GLY A 30 -18.35 -2.73 -11.91
C GLY A 30 -16.95 -2.16 -12.19
N GLY A 31 -16.88 -1.10 -13.02
CA GLY A 31 -15.63 -0.39 -13.31
C GLY A 31 -15.04 0.27 -12.05
N VAL A 32 -15.85 0.99 -11.30
CA VAL A 32 -15.44 1.62 -10.02
C VAL A 32 -15.01 0.54 -9.02
N TRP A 33 -15.79 -0.54 -8.87
CA TRP A 33 -15.44 -1.64 -7.99
C TRP A 33 -14.08 -2.26 -8.37
N TYR A 34 -13.82 -2.48 -9.66
CA TYR A 34 -12.54 -3.00 -10.14
C TYR A 34 -11.36 -2.06 -9.81
N LEU A 35 -11.54 -0.74 -9.99
CA LEU A 35 -10.51 0.26 -9.69
C LEU A 35 -10.19 0.33 -8.19
N LEU A 36 -11.16 -0.03 -7.33
CA LEU A 36 -11.00 -0.03 -5.88
C LEU A 36 -10.46 -1.36 -5.31
N GLN A 37 -10.15 -2.35 -6.17
CA GLN A 37 -9.48 -3.57 -5.72
C GLN A 37 -7.96 -3.46 -5.83
N PRO A 38 -7.16 -3.94 -4.86
CA PRO A 38 -5.72 -4.02 -5.00
C PRO A 38 -5.33 -4.92 -6.17
N LYS A 39 -4.17 -4.67 -6.75
CA LYS A 39 -3.64 -5.49 -7.85
C LYS A 39 -3.28 -6.87 -7.31
N ASN A 40 -3.88 -7.91 -7.88
CA ASN A 40 -3.53 -9.28 -7.53
C ASN A 40 -2.17 -9.64 -8.16
N LEU A 41 -1.17 -9.93 -7.31
CA LEU A 41 0.16 -10.37 -7.73
C LEU A 41 0.28 -11.90 -7.77
N GLY A 42 -0.78 -12.63 -7.41
CA GLY A 42 -0.77 -14.09 -7.36
C GLY A 42 0.04 -14.66 -6.20
N ILE A 43 0.31 -13.86 -5.17
CA ILE A 43 1.02 -14.30 -3.97
C ILE A 43 -0.01 -14.59 -2.88
N SER A 44 0.08 -15.80 -2.34
CA SER A 44 -0.63 -16.22 -1.12
C SER A 44 0.40 -16.67 -0.09
N TYR A 45 0.03 -16.62 1.17
CA TYR A 45 0.86 -17.08 2.26
C TYR A 45 0.04 -17.97 3.23
N THR A 46 0.75 -18.70 4.06
CA THR A 46 0.21 -19.59 5.08
C THR A 46 0.66 -19.13 6.48
N PRO A 47 0.03 -19.62 7.57
CA PRO A 47 0.53 -19.39 8.92
C PRO A 47 1.98 -19.84 9.13
N SER A 48 2.45 -20.84 8.38
CA SER A 48 3.84 -21.29 8.44
C SER A 48 4.83 -20.28 7.86
N ASP A 49 4.44 -19.53 6.82
CA ASP A 49 5.29 -18.45 6.25
C ASP A 49 5.44 -17.31 7.27
N LEU A 50 4.35 -16.95 7.96
CA LEU A 50 4.39 -15.96 9.03
C LEU A 50 5.29 -16.41 10.19
N ALA A 51 5.14 -17.65 10.64
CA ALA A 51 5.99 -18.20 11.70
C ALA A 51 7.47 -18.28 11.28
N SER A 52 7.74 -18.60 10.00
CA SER A 52 9.07 -18.65 9.43
C SER A 52 9.76 -17.29 9.47
N ILE A 53 9.11 -16.23 8.99
CA ILE A 53 9.73 -14.90 8.97
C ILE A 53 9.96 -14.38 10.39
N TYR A 54 9.03 -14.58 11.32
CA TYR A 54 9.24 -14.18 12.72
C TYR A 54 10.43 -14.89 13.37
N LYS A 55 10.61 -16.18 13.08
CA LYS A 55 11.78 -16.93 13.53
C LYS A 55 13.08 -16.40 12.91
N LYS A 56 13.06 -16.04 11.62
CA LYS A 56 14.24 -15.51 10.90
C LYS A 56 14.65 -14.13 11.41
N VAL A 57 13.68 -13.24 11.63
CA VAL A 57 13.95 -11.87 12.08
C VAL A 57 14.08 -11.77 13.59
N ASN A 58 13.55 -12.73 14.35
CA ASN A 58 13.61 -12.83 15.82
C ASN A 58 13.26 -11.50 16.52
N VAL A 59 12.17 -10.87 16.10
CA VAL A 59 11.66 -9.61 16.66
C VAL A 59 10.37 -9.90 17.41
N SER A 60 10.23 -9.34 18.60
CA SER A 60 8.98 -9.33 19.38
C SER A 60 8.28 -7.97 19.26
N PHE A 61 6.97 -8.01 19.31
CA PHE A 61 6.14 -6.81 19.34
C PHE A 61 5.48 -6.67 20.69
N GLU A 62 5.64 -5.51 21.30
CA GLU A 62 4.99 -5.20 22.58
C GLU A 62 3.77 -4.31 22.33
N PRO A 63 2.62 -4.60 22.98
CA PRO A 63 1.44 -3.77 22.85
C PRO A 63 1.72 -2.37 23.38
N LEU A 64 1.30 -1.36 22.63
CA LEU A 64 1.42 0.02 23.06
C LEU A 64 0.41 0.34 24.16
N PRO A 65 0.77 1.18 25.16
CA PRO A 65 -0.19 1.70 26.11
C PRO A 65 -1.36 2.39 25.41
N ALA A 66 -2.57 2.23 25.96
CA ALA A 66 -3.75 2.88 25.41
C ALA A 66 -3.56 4.40 25.32
N GLY A 67 -3.93 5.00 24.20
CA GLY A 67 -3.79 6.44 23.98
C GLY A 67 -2.38 6.91 23.59
N THR A 68 -1.43 6.01 23.33
CA THR A 68 -0.10 6.40 22.83
C THR A 68 -0.25 7.22 21.54
N PRO A 69 0.28 8.47 21.49
CA PRO A 69 0.18 9.30 20.30
C PRO A 69 1.08 8.76 19.17
N PRO A 70 0.71 8.97 17.89
CA PRO A 70 1.45 8.42 16.75
C PRO A 70 2.94 8.72 16.78
N GLY A 71 3.36 9.94 17.03
CA GLY A 71 4.77 10.33 17.08
C GLY A 71 5.62 9.67 18.19
N LYS A 72 4.97 8.94 19.12
CA LYS A 72 5.64 8.18 20.19
C LYS A 72 5.35 6.68 20.10
N SER A 73 4.74 6.23 19.03
CA SER A 73 4.22 4.86 18.93
C SER A 73 5.17 3.87 18.28
N LEU A 74 6.20 4.33 17.57
CA LEU A 74 7.15 3.47 16.86
C LEU A 74 8.51 3.51 17.59
N ILE A 75 8.63 2.72 18.66
CA ILE A 75 9.86 2.58 19.44
C ILE A 75 10.54 1.28 19.03
N VAL A 76 11.84 1.35 18.75
CA VAL A 76 12.68 0.19 18.44
C VAL A 76 13.81 0.13 19.46
N SER A 77 14.05 -1.02 20.05
CA SER A 77 15.11 -1.24 21.02
C SER A 77 15.84 -2.55 20.78
N GLY A 78 17.09 -2.62 21.22
CA GLY A 78 17.94 -3.77 20.99
C GLY A 78 18.41 -3.89 19.53
N SER A 79 19.32 -4.81 19.29
CA SER A 79 19.77 -5.19 17.95
C SER A 79 20.38 -6.59 17.99
N HIS A 80 20.25 -7.32 16.89
CA HIS A 80 20.93 -8.59 16.68
C HIS A 80 21.20 -8.77 15.17
N PRO A 81 22.22 -9.54 14.80
CA PRO A 81 22.54 -9.77 13.40
C PRO A 81 21.47 -10.64 12.73
N ILE A 82 21.08 -10.25 11.53
CA ILE A 82 20.19 -11.02 10.65
C ILE A 82 20.92 -11.23 9.32
N ASP A 83 21.16 -12.52 8.98
CA ASP A 83 21.69 -12.94 7.68
C ASP A 83 20.73 -14.00 7.12
N GLN A 84 19.70 -13.54 6.45
CA GLN A 84 18.58 -14.37 6.03
C GLN A 84 18.07 -13.96 4.63
N THR A 85 17.51 -14.95 3.94
CA THR A 85 16.76 -14.73 2.69
C THR A 85 15.27 -14.91 2.96
N PHE A 86 14.47 -14.03 2.39
CA PHE A 86 13.02 -14.02 2.55
C PHE A 86 12.32 -14.31 1.23
N SER A 87 11.31 -15.17 1.27
CA SER A 87 10.43 -15.42 0.13
C SER A 87 9.35 -14.35 -0.02
N SER A 88 8.75 -14.27 -1.22
CA SER A 88 7.57 -13.40 -1.45
C SER A 88 6.42 -13.71 -0.48
N ALA A 89 6.19 -14.98 -0.14
CA ALA A 89 5.16 -15.40 0.80
C ALA A 89 5.46 -14.93 2.23
N GLU A 90 6.69 -15.09 2.69
CA GLU A 90 7.14 -14.61 4.01
C GLU A 90 7.02 -13.09 4.14
N LEU A 91 7.49 -12.33 3.14
CA LEU A 91 7.38 -10.87 3.13
C LEU A 91 5.91 -10.42 3.12
N THR A 92 5.08 -11.08 2.31
CA THR A 92 3.64 -10.83 2.27
C THR A 92 3.00 -11.09 3.63
N ALA A 93 3.29 -12.25 4.25
CA ALA A 93 2.77 -12.62 5.55
C ALA A 93 3.12 -11.60 6.64
N ALA A 94 4.39 -11.20 6.72
CA ALA A 94 4.85 -10.23 7.72
C ALA A 94 4.17 -8.86 7.56
N ILE A 95 4.09 -8.35 6.32
CA ILE A 95 3.56 -7.01 6.08
C ILE A 95 2.03 -6.99 6.16
N ASP A 96 1.34 -8.02 5.65
CA ASP A 96 -0.13 -8.08 5.72
C ASP A 96 -0.64 -8.23 7.17
N ASN A 97 0.08 -8.96 8.03
CA ASN A 97 -0.27 -9.12 9.43
C ASN A 97 0.19 -7.97 10.34
N ARG A 98 1.04 -7.07 9.86
CA ARG A 98 1.62 -5.98 10.66
C ARG A 98 0.56 -5.08 11.33
N HIS A 99 -0.60 -4.91 10.71
CA HIS A 99 -1.69 -4.10 11.27
C HIS A 99 -2.31 -4.68 12.55
N SER A 100 -2.18 -5.99 12.81
CA SER A 100 -2.63 -6.62 14.06
C SER A 100 -1.68 -6.33 15.22
N GLU A 101 -0.42 -6.01 14.93
CA GLU A 101 0.65 -5.76 15.90
C GLU A 101 0.88 -4.26 16.13
N TYR A 102 0.60 -3.44 15.12
CA TYR A 102 0.80 -2.00 15.16
C TYR A 102 -0.44 -1.26 14.66
N ALA A 103 -1.16 -0.61 15.57
CA ALA A 103 -2.47 0.00 15.34
C ALA A 103 -2.50 1.05 14.22
N TYR A 104 -1.38 1.73 13.95
CA TYR A 104 -1.30 2.76 12.90
C TYR A 104 -0.71 2.25 11.58
N PHE A 105 -0.52 0.93 11.44
CA PHE A 105 -0.02 0.38 10.19
C PHE A 105 -1.08 0.49 9.07
N PRO A 106 -0.79 1.18 7.96
CA PRO A 106 -1.83 1.61 7.03
C PRO A 106 -2.22 0.56 5.98
N PHE A 107 -1.40 -0.47 5.77
CA PHE A 107 -1.60 -1.39 4.65
C PHE A 107 -2.46 -2.59 5.03
N ARG A 108 -3.34 -2.98 4.12
CA ARG A 108 -4.24 -4.14 4.20
C ARG A 108 -4.21 -4.90 2.87
N GLN A 109 -4.51 -6.19 2.87
CA GLN A 109 -4.54 -7.03 1.67
C GLN A 109 -3.22 -6.95 0.89
N VAL A 110 -2.12 -6.99 1.64
CA VAL A 110 -0.79 -6.81 1.07
C VAL A 110 -0.38 -8.05 0.28
N GLN A 111 0.22 -7.83 -0.88
CA GLN A 111 0.96 -8.84 -1.63
C GLN A 111 2.31 -8.26 -2.04
N ILE A 112 3.38 -9.00 -1.81
CA ILE A 112 4.74 -8.65 -2.21
C ILE A 112 5.27 -9.77 -3.09
N ARG A 113 5.78 -9.41 -4.27
CA ARG A 113 6.42 -10.33 -5.20
C ARG A 113 7.85 -9.89 -5.48
N VAL A 114 8.78 -10.77 -5.18
CA VAL A 114 10.19 -10.65 -5.58
C VAL A 114 10.32 -11.33 -6.94
N ASN A 115 10.76 -10.59 -7.94
CA ASN A 115 10.89 -11.07 -9.32
C ASN A 115 12.32 -11.55 -9.59
N ALA A 116 12.46 -12.46 -10.59
CA ALA A 116 13.76 -12.99 -10.99
C ALA A 116 14.70 -11.92 -11.62
N ASP A 117 14.14 -10.78 -12.06
CA ASP A 117 14.90 -9.64 -12.58
C ASP A 117 15.46 -8.70 -11.49
N GLY A 118 15.31 -9.07 -10.22
CA GLY A 118 15.75 -8.25 -9.09
C GLY A 118 14.82 -7.08 -8.78
N SER A 119 13.60 -7.05 -9.33
CA SER A 119 12.58 -6.09 -8.95
C SER A 119 11.64 -6.64 -7.88
N VAL A 120 11.05 -5.74 -7.08
CA VAL A 120 9.99 -6.05 -6.13
C VAL A 120 8.72 -5.35 -6.55
N GLU A 121 7.62 -6.07 -6.51
CA GLU A 121 6.28 -5.51 -6.65
C GLU A 121 5.55 -5.57 -5.31
N GLY A 122 4.89 -4.48 -4.95
CA GLY A 122 4.01 -4.38 -3.80
C GLY A 122 2.62 -3.95 -4.22
N SER A 123 1.59 -4.60 -3.70
CA SER A 123 0.19 -4.22 -3.88
C SER A 123 -0.52 -4.28 -2.54
N ALA A 124 -1.33 -3.27 -2.23
CA ALA A 124 -2.07 -3.20 -0.97
C ALA A 124 -3.26 -2.25 -1.09
N THR A 125 -4.17 -2.30 -0.12
CA THR A 125 -5.11 -1.22 0.17
C THR A 125 -4.54 -0.36 1.30
N VAL A 126 -4.45 0.95 1.08
CA VAL A 126 -4.01 1.92 2.09
C VAL A 126 -5.22 2.47 2.83
N ASN A 127 -5.25 2.31 4.16
CA ASN A 127 -6.19 3.02 5.02
C ASN A 127 -5.68 4.46 5.21
N TYR A 128 -6.44 5.45 4.76
CA TYR A 128 -6.01 6.85 4.77
C TYR A 128 -5.71 7.38 6.18
N SER A 129 -6.59 7.12 7.14
CA SER A 129 -6.43 7.64 8.49
C SER A 129 -5.21 7.04 9.21
N ASP A 130 -4.96 5.75 8.99
CA ASP A 130 -3.78 5.07 9.54
C ASP A 130 -2.51 5.55 8.81
N ALA A 131 -2.57 5.81 7.49
CA ALA A 131 -1.44 6.33 6.73
C ALA A 131 -0.96 7.69 7.25
N VAL A 132 -1.88 8.61 7.55
CA VAL A 132 -1.54 9.90 8.15
C VAL A 132 -0.84 9.71 9.50
N ARG A 133 -1.39 8.86 10.37
CA ARG A 133 -0.81 8.57 11.69
C ARG A 133 0.54 7.86 11.58
N TYR A 134 0.68 6.97 10.62
CA TYR A 134 1.93 6.25 10.36
C TYR A 134 3.03 7.19 9.88
N LEU A 135 2.74 8.12 8.97
CA LEU A 135 3.69 9.15 8.54
C LEU A 135 4.15 10.02 9.72
N VAL A 136 3.23 10.40 10.62
CA VAL A 136 3.60 11.11 11.85
C VAL A 136 4.51 10.26 12.75
N ALA A 137 4.23 8.95 12.86
CA ALA A 137 5.09 8.02 13.61
C ALA A 137 6.49 7.87 12.99
N LEU A 138 6.61 8.05 11.68
CA LEU A 138 7.88 8.08 10.95
C LEU A 138 8.60 9.44 11.03
N GLY A 139 8.01 10.45 11.65
CA GLY A 139 8.60 11.77 11.85
C GLY A 139 8.21 12.83 10.83
N VAL A 140 7.27 12.54 9.93
CA VAL A 140 6.74 13.54 8.98
C VAL A 140 5.78 14.47 9.73
N SER A 141 5.89 15.78 9.52
CA SER A 141 5.00 16.73 10.17
C SER A 141 3.56 16.61 9.63
N SER A 142 2.57 16.86 10.50
CA SER A 142 1.16 16.87 10.08
C SER A 142 0.87 17.93 9.01
N GLU A 143 1.62 19.04 9.02
CA GLU A 143 1.51 20.12 8.06
C GLU A 143 1.98 19.68 6.66
N ASP A 144 3.16 19.05 6.57
CA ASP A 144 3.69 18.51 5.32
C ASP A 144 2.77 17.44 4.73
N ILE A 145 2.18 16.59 5.59
CA ILE A 145 1.20 15.58 5.16
C ILE A 145 -0.03 16.23 4.55
N ALA A 146 -0.58 17.27 5.23
CA ALA A 146 -1.76 17.99 4.76
C ALA A 146 -1.48 18.74 3.45
N GLU A 147 -0.33 19.40 3.34
CA GLU A 147 0.11 20.08 2.12
C GLU A 147 0.28 19.10 0.97
N GLY A 148 0.95 17.97 1.19
CA GLY A 148 1.12 16.92 0.21
C GLY A 148 -0.22 16.34 -0.28
N ALA A 149 -1.12 16.03 0.66
CA ALA A 149 -2.45 15.52 0.32
C ALA A 149 -3.25 16.51 -0.53
N LYS A 150 -3.19 17.81 -0.20
CA LYS A 150 -3.82 18.89 -0.98
C LYS A 150 -3.19 19.04 -2.37
N LYS A 151 -1.86 19.07 -2.44
CA LYS A 151 -1.09 19.24 -3.70
C LYS A 151 -1.40 18.14 -4.72
N PHE A 152 -1.54 16.90 -4.25
CA PHE A 152 -1.82 15.75 -5.11
C PHE A 152 -3.30 15.37 -5.17
N ASN A 153 -4.19 16.17 -4.59
CA ASN A 153 -5.63 15.89 -4.52
C ASN A 153 -5.93 14.48 -4.00
N ILE A 154 -5.20 14.02 -2.98
CA ILE A 154 -5.40 12.69 -2.40
C ILE A 154 -6.71 12.69 -1.61
N PRO A 155 -7.71 11.88 -1.99
CA PRO A 155 -8.97 11.84 -1.28
C PRO A 155 -8.81 11.18 0.09
N ASN A 156 -9.60 11.62 1.08
CA ASN A 156 -9.69 10.95 2.38
C ASN A 156 -10.50 9.64 2.24
N ALA A 157 -9.92 8.66 1.60
CA ALA A 157 -10.54 7.37 1.30
C ALA A 157 -9.49 6.26 1.31
N ASN A 158 -9.93 5.05 1.55
CA ASN A 158 -9.07 3.88 1.41
C ASN A 158 -8.87 3.58 -0.08
N LEU A 159 -7.62 3.54 -0.53
CA LEU A 159 -7.28 3.37 -1.93
C LEU A 159 -6.32 2.19 -2.13
N PRO A 160 -6.53 1.39 -3.18
CA PRO A 160 -5.54 0.41 -3.57
C PRO A 160 -4.33 1.12 -4.20
N VAL A 161 -3.16 0.64 -3.83
CA VAL A 161 -1.87 1.11 -4.34
C VAL A 161 -1.07 -0.04 -4.91
N TYR A 162 -0.23 0.26 -5.88
CA TYR A 162 0.74 -0.67 -6.44
C TYR A 162 2.04 0.06 -6.71
N LEU A 163 3.14 -0.61 -6.44
CA LEU A 163 4.49 -0.11 -6.67
C LEU A 163 5.36 -1.23 -7.24
N LYS A 164 6.15 -0.92 -8.26
CA LYS A 164 7.26 -1.75 -8.75
C LYS A 164 8.55 -0.98 -8.59
N VAL A 165 9.50 -1.57 -7.86
CA VAL A 165 10.81 -0.98 -7.56
C VAL A 165 11.93 -1.96 -7.81
N SER A 166 13.14 -1.47 -7.99
CA SER A 166 14.38 -2.24 -7.85
C SER A 166 15.40 -1.44 -7.04
N GLY A 167 16.41 -2.10 -6.52
CA GLY A 167 17.47 -1.42 -5.80
C GLY A 167 18.01 -2.22 -4.61
N SER A 168 18.72 -1.51 -3.75
CA SER A 168 19.36 -2.10 -2.57
C SER A 168 19.46 -1.08 -1.44
N VAL A 169 19.72 -1.56 -0.24
CA VAL A 169 20.22 -0.76 0.87
C VAL A 169 21.60 -1.29 1.23
N ALA A 170 22.60 -0.43 1.29
CA ALA A 170 23.95 -0.80 1.67
C ALA A 170 24.54 0.25 2.63
N ASN A 171 25.13 -0.19 3.73
CA ASN A 171 25.71 0.68 4.75
C ASN A 171 24.74 1.79 5.20
N ASN A 172 23.48 1.42 5.43
CA ASN A 172 22.39 2.31 5.84
C ASN A 172 21.96 3.36 4.80
N ALA A 173 22.42 3.29 3.56
CA ALA A 173 22.01 4.15 2.46
C ALA A 173 21.19 3.37 1.43
N SER A 174 20.04 3.90 1.07
CA SER A 174 19.15 3.30 0.07
C SER A 174 19.47 3.78 -1.35
N SER A 175 19.34 2.87 -2.31
CA SER A 175 19.42 3.15 -3.75
C SER A 175 18.27 2.44 -4.43
N ILE A 176 17.10 3.05 -4.41
CA ILE A 176 15.85 2.49 -4.91
C ILE A 176 15.37 3.29 -6.12
N THR A 177 15.05 2.56 -7.18
CA THR A 177 14.44 3.10 -8.41
C THR A 177 12.98 2.64 -8.48
N VAL A 178 12.08 3.60 -8.66
CA VAL A 178 10.66 3.33 -8.88
C VAL A 178 10.43 3.18 -10.39
N HIS A 179 9.96 2.00 -10.80
CA HIS A 179 9.65 1.70 -12.22
C HIS A 179 8.18 1.98 -12.54
N GLN A 180 7.28 1.70 -11.60
CA GLN A 180 5.86 1.91 -11.78
C GLN A 180 5.18 2.18 -10.44
N ALA A 181 4.24 3.11 -10.43
CA ALA A 181 3.37 3.37 -9.31
C ALA A 181 1.92 3.54 -9.79
N GLN A 182 0.94 3.03 -9.02
CA GLN A 182 -0.49 3.17 -9.30
C GLN A 182 -1.24 3.53 -8.02
N ILE A 183 -2.28 4.34 -8.18
CA ILE A 183 -3.32 4.58 -7.18
C ILE A 183 -4.65 4.26 -7.84
N ALA A 184 -5.50 3.46 -7.20
CA ALA A 184 -6.77 3.00 -7.75
C ALA A 184 -6.62 2.40 -9.17
N ARG A 185 -5.60 1.59 -9.40
CA ARG A 185 -5.25 0.98 -10.71
C ARG A 185 -4.87 1.98 -11.80
N ILE A 186 -4.81 3.27 -11.51
CA ILE A 186 -4.43 4.32 -12.44
C ILE A 186 -2.92 4.55 -12.31
N ASN A 187 -2.19 4.47 -13.41
CA ASN A 187 -0.77 4.73 -13.42
C ASN A 187 -0.47 6.18 -13.03
N ILE A 188 0.47 6.36 -12.11
CA ILE A 188 1.07 7.68 -11.87
C ILE A 188 1.95 8.02 -13.09
N PRO A 189 1.81 9.21 -13.67
CA PRO A 189 2.63 9.63 -14.80
C PRO A 189 4.13 9.53 -14.51
N GLU A 190 4.90 9.08 -15.49
CA GLU A 190 6.33 8.82 -15.34
C GLU A 190 7.13 10.06 -14.90
N ASN A 191 6.76 11.24 -15.38
CA ASN A 191 7.37 12.49 -14.94
C ASN A 191 7.20 12.74 -13.44
N LEU A 192 6.08 12.37 -12.84
CA LEU A 192 5.87 12.45 -11.39
C LEU A 192 6.66 11.37 -10.65
N VAL A 193 6.69 10.15 -11.18
CA VAL A 193 7.52 9.08 -10.62
C VAL A 193 9.00 9.49 -10.59
N ASN A 194 9.52 10.04 -11.69
CA ASN A 194 10.91 10.49 -11.78
C ASN A 194 11.22 11.70 -10.88
N THR A 195 10.26 12.61 -10.71
CA THR A 195 10.43 13.79 -9.85
C THR A 195 10.42 13.43 -8.36
N TYR A 196 9.52 12.55 -7.94
CA TYR A 196 9.30 12.25 -6.52
C TYR A 196 9.88 10.91 -6.05
N GLY A 197 10.25 10.01 -6.98
CA GLY A 197 10.90 8.74 -6.64
C GLY A 197 12.14 8.89 -5.76
N PRO A 198 13.04 9.85 -6.02
CA PRO A 198 14.21 10.10 -5.16
C PRO A 198 13.86 10.45 -3.70
N ALA A 199 12.70 11.06 -3.45
CA ALA A 199 12.25 11.36 -2.09
C ALA A 199 11.99 10.09 -1.26
N LEU A 200 11.67 8.96 -1.90
CA LEU A 200 11.52 7.67 -1.24
C LEU A 200 12.86 7.22 -0.60
N ASN A 201 13.98 7.40 -1.30
CA ASN A 201 15.30 7.10 -0.75
C ASN A 201 15.57 7.96 0.49
N GLY A 202 15.36 9.26 0.40
CA GLY A 202 15.55 10.17 1.55
C GLY A 202 14.67 9.79 2.76
N LEU A 203 13.43 9.36 2.52
CA LEU A 203 12.55 8.87 3.60
C LEU A 203 13.09 7.59 4.22
N ILE A 204 13.51 6.61 3.41
CA ILE A 204 14.05 5.33 3.92
C ILE A 204 15.33 5.59 4.72
N ASP A 205 16.23 6.39 4.20
CA ASP A 205 17.49 6.73 4.87
C ASP A 205 17.24 7.45 6.21
N SER A 206 16.28 8.39 6.24
CA SER A 206 15.86 9.07 7.47
C SER A 206 15.28 8.10 8.50
N ILE A 207 14.47 7.13 8.06
CA ILE A 207 13.90 6.08 8.92
C ILE A 207 15.02 5.23 9.51
N ILE A 208 15.98 4.79 8.72
CA ILE A 208 17.11 4.00 9.18
C ILE A 208 17.95 4.79 10.18
N GLN A 209 18.34 6.02 9.84
CA GLN A 209 19.17 6.89 10.68
C GLN A 209 18.51 7.21 12.02
N SER A 210 17.21 7.52 12.02
CA SER A 210 16.48 7.84 13.25
C SER A 210 16.34 6.66 14.23
N ARG A 211 16.65 5.44 13.80
CA ARG A 211 16.55 4.19 14.57
C ARG A 211 17.90 3.53 14.83
N GLN A 212 18.99 4.22 14.58
CA GLN A 212 20.33 3.78 14.97
C GLN A 212 20.43 3.71 16.51
N PRO A 213 21.17 2.73 17.07
CA PRO A 213 21.88 1.64 16.41
C PRO A 213 21.01 0.39 16.14
N SER A 214 19.71 0.41 16.52
CA SER A 214 18.83 -0.76 16.36
C SER A 214 18.66 -1.17 14.90
N TYR A 215 18.63 -0.20 13.99
CA TYR A 215 18.66 -0.47 12.55
C TYR A 215 20.07 -0.19 12.02
N ASN A 216 20.77 -1.26 11.64
CA ASN A 216 22.09 -1.17 11.02
C ASN A 216 22.13 -2.13 9.83
N ILE A 217 21.74 -1.62 8.66
CA ILE A 217 21.62 -2.41 7.45
C ILE A 217 22.95 -2.39 6.70
N GLN A 218 23.71 -3.47 6.80
CA GLN A 218 24.96 -3.63 6.06
C GLN A 218 24.68 -3.87 4.58
N LYS A 219 23.73 -4.77 4.26
CA LYS A 219 23.36 -5.10 2.89
C LYS A 219 21.95 -5.68 2.85
N LEU A 220 21.13 -5.13 1.99
CA LEU A 220 19.83 -5.67 1.61
C LEU A 220 19.73 -5.59 0.08
N ASN A 221 19.63 -6.74 -0.55
CA ASN A 221 19.46 -6.85 -2.00
C ASN A 221 18.12 -7.54 -2.30
N VAL A 222 17.61 -7.23 -3.45
CA VAL A 222 16.49 -7.95 -4.04
C VAL A 222 16.99 -8.87 -5.13
#